data_7cb0df72703264d366ee0c50b5d7d95a
#
_entry.id   7cb0df72703264d366ee0c50b5d7d95a
#
_cell.length_a   1.000
_cell.length_b   1.000
_cell.length_c   1.000
_cell.angle_alpha   90.00
_cell.angle_beta   90.00
_cell.angle_gamma   90.00
#
_symmetry.space_group_name_H-M   'P 1'
#
loop_
_entity.id
_entity.type
_entity.pdbx_description
1 polymer ?
#
loop_
_entity_poly.entity_id
_entity_poly.type
_entity_poly.pdbx_seq_one_letter_code
_entity_poly.pdbx_strand_id
1 'polypeptide(L)'
;ADMVATVGEFPDGRKTMQMDYDMNLDMDTMKYDMSFDVNYEGKKYDLGTVYYSLADGVVVTTDTLLGAYQLAGAVEEKNDSYLFTEAFARDFKAALGQQKYITLISAEDMTGVDMEGVSMSGLQDAVFTFYEDVFKGFETGMVKKISGGYAIQADGQQVAQLMINMLDFIGKNPEQVLNATEAYMMTVMDSMNASAEDKAQIKEGFAELKASEQDFVDGASDLSAMLKEIVKEPSVSMVLDSFKYNAEVKQLAEGFRSTEVYDVTHNGKRV
;
A
#
# COMPACT_ATOMS: atom_id res chain seq x y z
N ALA A 1 -3.79 9.81 10.43
CA ALA A 1 -3.48 8.61 11.22
C ALA A 1 -2.06 8.73 11.72
N ASP A 2 -1.85 8.59 13.05
CA ASP A 2 -0.52 8.57 13.63
C ASP A 2 -0.06 7.12 13.68
N MET A 3 0.96 6.76 12.93
CA MET A 3 1.59 5.45 13.05
C MET A 3 3.01 5.62 13.57
N VAL A 4 3.33 4.91 14.65
CA VAL A 4 4.68 4.86 15.19
C VAL A 4 5.26 3.50 14.86
N ALA A 5 6.21 3.45 13.94
CA ALA A 5 7.00 2.26 13.69
C ALA A 5 8.32 2.37 14.47
N THR A 6 8.48 1.52 15.48
CA THR A 6 9.75 1.42 16.21
C THR A 6 10.50 0.21 15.70
N VAL A 7 11.61 0.44 15.03
CA VAL A 7 12.55 -0.62 14.69
C VAL A 7 13.48 -0.78 15.88
N GLY A 8 13.39 -1.92 16.58
CA GLY A 8 14.21 -2.22 17.74
C GLY A 8 15.69 -2.44 17.42
N GLU A 9 16.48 -2.66 18.46
CA GLU A 9 17.92 -2.95 18.33
C GLU A 9 18.12 -4.26 17.56
N PHE A 10 18.76 -4.18 16.41
CA PHE A 10 19.09 -5.36 15.63
C PHE A 10 20.13 -6.21 16.37
N PRO A 11 20.16 -7.55 16.20
CA PRO A 11 21.11 -8.43 16.87
C PRO A 11 22.58 -8.12 16.61
N ASP A 12 22.87 -7.33 15.59
CA ASP A 12 24.22 -6.92 15.18
C ASP A 12 24.67 -5.57 15.77
N GLY A 13 23.92 -5.02 16.74
CA GLY A 13 24.23 -3.76 17.40
C GLY A 13 23.91 -2.52 16.58
N ARG A 14 23.10 -2.66 15.51
CA ARG A 14 22.60 -1.49 14.77
C ARG A 14 21.67 -0.66 15.64
N LYS A 15 21.72 0.63 15.42
CA LYS A 15 21.02 1.65 16.20
C LYS A 15 19.51 1.65 15.95
N THR A 16 18.76 2.06 16.95
CA THR A 16 17.29 2.16 16.84
C THR A 16 16.88 3.33 15.97
N MET A 17 15.92 3.10 15.10
CA MET A 17 15.26 4.12 14.30
C MET A 17 13.75 4.07 14.62
N GLN A 18 13.19 5.21 14.97
CA GLN A 18 11.75 5.37 15.15
C GLN A 18 11.25 6.29 14.05
N MET A 19 10.18 5.88 13.38
CA MET A 19 9.51 6.69 12.38
C MET A 19 8.09 7.00 12.86
N ASP A 20 7.77 8.28 12.86
CA ASP A 20 6.42 8.77 13.10
C ASP A 20 5.90 9.34 11.77
N TYR A 21 4.65 9.08 11.41
CA TYR A 21 4.05 9.69 10.25
C TYR A 21 2.59 10.07 10.46
N ASP A 22 2.21 11.16 9.83
CA ASP A 22 0.82 11.61 9.70
C ASP A 22 0.38 11.46 8.25
N MET A 23 -0.79 10.85 8.03
CA MET A 23 -1.39 10.71 6.72
C MET A 23 -2.78 11.32 6.69
N ASN A 24 -3.02 12.19 5.71
CA ASN A 24 -4.34 12.68 5.37
C ASN A 24 -4.74 12.12 4.02
N LEU A 25 -5.97 11.63 3.94
CA LEU A 25 -6.55 11.10 2.72
C LEU A 25 -7.85 11.86 2.42
N ASP A 26 -7.89 12.53 1.28
CA ASP A 26 -9.10 13.07 0.70
C ASP A 26 -9.71 11.99 -0.22
N MET A 27 -10.79 11.38 0.24
CA MET A 27 -11.47 10.31 -0.49
C MET A 27 -12.19 10.81 -1.73
N ASP A 28 -12.58 12.10 -1.77
CA ASP A 28 -13.31 12.66 -2.91
C ASP A 28 -12.41 12.93 -4.12
N THR A 29 -11.15 13.29 -3.85
CA THR A 29 -10.17 13.63 -4.89
C THR A 29 -9.06 12.59 -5.05
N MET A 30 -9.07 11.53 -4.25
CA MET A 30 -8.00 10.52 -4.18
C MET A 30 -6.61 11.14 -4.01
N LYS A 31 -6.57 12.24 -3.25
CA LYS A 31 -5.31 12.88 -2.86
C LYS A 31 -4.94 12.47 -1.46
N TYR A 32 -3.71 12.13 -1.27
CA TYR A 32 -3.19 11.97 0.07
C TYR A 32 -1.86 12.69 0.24
N ASP A 33 -1.64 13.13 1.44
CA ASP A 33 -0.36 13.63 1.89
C ASP A 33 0.11 12.81 3.08
N MET A 34 1.40 12.60 3.15
CA MET A 34 2.03 11.87 4.24
C MET A 34 3.29 12.62 4.68
N SER A 35 3.28 13.04 5.94
CA SER A 35 4.43 13.70 6.57
C SER A 35 5.18 12.71 7.44
N PHE A 36 6.50 12.75 7.40
CA PHE A 36 7.36 11.81 8.10
C PHE A 36 8.34 12.52 9.02
N ASP A 37 8.45 11.99 10.23
CA ASP A 37 9.52 12.31 11.17
C ASP A 37 10.31 11.03 11.49
N VAL A 38 11.62 11.11 11.52
CA VAL A 38 12.48 10.00 11.93
C VAL A 38 13.31 10.41 13.13
N ASN A 39 13.26 9.62 14.19
CA ASN A 39 14.18 9.73 15.31
C ASN A 39 15.27 8.66 15.15
N TYR A 40 16.48 9.09 14.90
CA TYR A 40 17.65 8.23 14.80
C TYR A 40 18.67 8.64 15.85
N GLU A 41 18.99 7.74 16.77
CA GLU A 41 19.91 7.99 17.90
C GLU A 41 19.55 9.21 18.77
N GLY A 42 18.26 9.42 19.00
CA GLY A 42 17.78 10.55 19.80
C GLY A 42 17.78 11.89 19.07
N LYS A 43 18.16 11.93 17.79
CA LYS A 43 18.04 13.10 16.93
C LYS A 43 16.87 12.97 15.98
N LYS A 44 16.01 13.99 15.99
CA LYS A 44 14.85 14.06 15.10
C LYS A 44 15.25 14.62 13.74
N TYR A 45 14.78 13.96 12.68
CA TYR A 45 14.91 14.35 11.29
C TYR A 45 13.49 14.51 10.73
N ASP A 46 13.17 15.73 10.31
CA ASP A 46 11.94 16.02 9.57
C ASP A 46 12.17 15.62 8.11
N LEU A 47 11.45 14.61 7.65
CA LEU A 47 11.50 14.16 6.25
C LEU A 47 10.44 14.86 5.38
N GLY A 48 9.80 15.91 5.89
CA GLY A 48 8.85 16.70 5.14
C GLY A 48 7.59 15.92 4.75
N THR A 49 6.97 16.33 3.65
CA THR A 49 5.69 15.78 3.20
C THR A 49 5.77 15.27 1.78
N VAL A 50 5.24 14.08 1.58
CA VAL A 50 5.00 13.47 0.27
C VAL A 50 3.53 13.65 -0.07
N TYR A 51 3.25 14.22 -1.21
CA TYR A 51 1.90 14.36 -1.78
C TYR A 51 1.75 13.37 -2.92
N TYR A 52 0.61 12.73 -2.98
CA TYR A 52 0.26 11.85 -4.07
C TYR A 52 -1.14 12.17 -4.58
N SER A 53 -1.28 12.19 -5.89
CA SER A 53 -2.55 12.09 -6.56
C SER A 53 -2.37 11.46 -7.94
N LEU A 54 -3.41 10.83 -8.45
CA LEU A 54 -3.37 10.33 -9.83
C LEU A 54 -3.28 11.45 -10.86
N ALA A 55 -3.75 12.66 -10.52
CA ALA A 55 -3.70 13.83 -11.42
C ALA A 55 -2.35 14.55 -11.42
N ASP A 56 -1.69 14.60 -10.26
CA ASP A 56 -0.45 15.39 -10.10
C ASP A 56 0.81 14.50 -10.03
N GLY A 57 0.64 13.19 -9.79
CA GLY A 57 1.73 12.26 -9.57
C GLY A 57 2.23 12.26 -8.13
N VAL A 58 3.53 12.05 -7.95
CA VAL A 58 4.21 12.06 -6.65
C VAL A 58 5.00 13.36 -6.52
N VAL A 59 4.61 14.18 -5.57
CA VAL A 59 5.24 15.48 -5.29
C VAL A 59 5.77 15.48 -3.86
N VAL A 60 6.97 15.96 -3.65
CA VAL A 60 7.57 16.08 -2.32
C VAL A 60 7.91 17.54 -1.99
N THR A 61 7.96 17.86 -0.70
CA THR A 61 8.55 19.12 -0.27
C THR A 61 10.07 19.07 -0.44
N THR A 62 10.71 20.23 -0.65
CA THR A 62 12.19 20.29 -0.64
C THR A 62 12.79 19.85 0.69
N ASP A 63 12.06 20.05 1.79
CA ASP A 63 12.46 19.57 3.12
C ASP A 63 12.56 18.05 3.18
N THR A 64 11.73 17.32 2.40
CA THR A 64 11.83 15.85 2.26
C THR A 64 13.20 15.44 1.73
N LEU A 65 13.68 16.09 0.68
CA LEU A 65 14.99 15.77 0.10
C LEU A 65 16.13 16.16 1.03
N LEU A 66 16.02 17.31 1.71
CA LEU A 66 17.03 17.77 2.67
C LEU A 66 17.07 16.89 3.91
N GLY A 67 15.91 16.51 4.45
CA GLY A 67 15.79 15.62 5.60
C GLY A 67 16.31 14.22 5.30
N ALA A 68 15.94 13.65 4.15
CA ALA A 68 16.45 12.36 3.69
C ALA A 68 17.98 12.38 3.51
N TYR A 69 18.52 13.42 2.92
CA TYR A 69 19.97 13.62 2.79
C TYR A 69 20.67 13.68 4.15
N GLN A 70 20.12 14.44 5.11
CA GLN A 70 20.68 14.56 6.46
C GLN A 70 20.62 13.23 7.23
N LEU A 71 19.49 12.50 7.10
CA LEU A 71 19.34 11.18 7.71
C LEU A 71 20.33 10.17 7.11
N ALA A 72 20.46 10.14 5.78
CA ALA A 72 21.43 9.27 5.11
C ALA A 72 22.86 9.52 5.60
N GLY A 73 23.27 10.79 5.72
CA GLY A 73 24.58 11.16 6.26
C GLY A 73 24.77 10.77 7.72
N ALA A 74 23.70 10.68 8.51
CA ALA A 74 23.78 10.24 9.90
C ALA A 74 23.84 8.71 10.04
N VAL A 75 23.17 7.97 9.14
CA VAL A 75 23.16 6.50 9.13
C VAL A 75 24.48 5.95 8.60
N GLU A 76 25.06 6.58 7.60
CA GLU A 76 26.34 6.19 7.01
C GLU A 76 27.56 6.73 7.79
N GLU A 77 27.62 6.49 9.09
CA GLU A 77 28.75 6.93 9.91
C GLU A 77 30.11 6.58 9.27
N LYS A 78 30.89 7.62 8.98
CA LYS A 78 32.28 7.55 8.48
C LYS A 78 32.48 7.24 7.00
N ASN A 79 31.51 7.57 6.16
CA ASN A 79 31.80 7.53 4.72
C ASN A 79 32.54 8.83 4.33
N ASP A 80 33.82 8.72 3.91
CA ASP A 80 34.62 9.82 3.31
C ASP A 80 34.05 10.26 1.94
N SER A 81 32.77 9.93 1.68
CA SER A 81 32.09 10.29 0.45
C SER A 81 31.88 11.81 0.39
N TYR A 82 32.22 12.40 -0.74
CA TYR A 82 31.92 13.81 -1.05
C TYR A 82 30.44 14.16 -0.87
N LEU A 83 29.54 13.19 -1.06
CA LEU A 83 28.09 13.36 -0.93
C LEU A 83 27.64 13.80 0.47
N PHE A 84 28.43 13.56 1.52
CA PHE A 84 28.08 13.93 2.91
C PHE A 84 28.94 15.04 3.47
N THR A 85 29.62 15.81 2.61
CA THR A 85 30.39 16.99 3.04
C THR A 85 29.50 18.21 3.21
N GLU A 86 29.91 19.15 4.06
CA GLU A 86 29.25 20.45 4.21
C GLU A 86 29.18 21.24 2.89
N ALA A 87 30.18 21.08 2.03
CA ALA A 87 30.22 21.71 0.71
C ALA A 87 29.09 21.18 -0.17
N PHE A 88 28.93 19.84 -0.26
CA PHE A 88 27.84 19.24 -1.02
C PHE A 88 26.47 19.61 -0.43
N ALA A 89 26.31 19.58 0.91
CA ALA A 89 25.06 19.97 1.56
C ALA A 89 24.63 21.40 1.19
N ARG A 90 25.60 22.34 1.20
CA ARG A 90 25.35 23.71 0.81
C ARG A 90 24.97 23.82 -0.68
N ASP A 91 25.69 23.13 -1.54
CA ASP A 91 25.48 23.19 -2.99
C ASP A 91 24.17 22.49 -3.38
N PHE A 92 23.83 21.37 -2.70
CA PHE A 92 22.55 20.69 -2.84
C PHE A 92 21.38 21.58 -2.44
N LYS A 93 21.47 22.24 -1.27
CA LYS A 93 20.46 23.20 -0.82
C LYS A 93 20.35 24.38 -1.79
N ALA A 94 21.44 24.88 -2.35
CA ALA A 94 21.44 25.92 -3.34
C ALA A 94 20.81 25.48 -4.66
N ALA A 95 21.05 24.25 -5.10
CA ALA A 95 20.46 23.67 -6.31
C ALA A 95 18.94 23.48 -6.20
N LEU A 96 18.43 23.14 -5.02
CA LEU A 96 16.99 23.08 -4.74
C LEU A 96 16.33 24.48 -4.82
N GLY A 97 17.12 25.52 -4.61
CA GLY A 97 16.70 26.92 -4.77
C GLY A 97 15.59 27.33 -3.79
N GLN A 98 14.62 28.09 -4.29
CA GLN A 98 13.43 28.51 -3.53
C GLN A 98 12.19 27.68 -3.85
N GLN A 99 12.35 26.58 -4.56
CA GLN A 99 11.23 25.68 -4.84
C GLN A 99 10.76 25.04 -3.53
N LYS A 100 9.45 25.10 -3.31
CA LYS A 100 8.84 24.46 -2.15
C LYS A 100 8.48 23.00 -2.42
N TYR A 101 8.20 22.69 -3.68
CA TYR A 101 7.74 21.37 -4.11
C TYR A 101 8.55 20.88 -5.30
N ILE A 102 8.75 19.58 -5.37
CA ILE A 102 9.45 18.89 -6.46
C ILE A 102 8.61 17.69 -6.86
N THR A 103 8.29 17.59 -8.14
CA THR A 103 7.67 16.40 -8.70
C THR A 103 8.72 15.31 -8.90
N LEU A 104 8.57 14.21 -8.20
CA LEU A 104 9.46 13.04 -8.34
C LEU A 104 9.03 12.15 -9.50
N ILE A 105 7.72 11.94 -9.64
CA ILE A 105 7.11 11.13 -10.70
C ILE A 105 5.90 11.91 -11.18
N SER A 106 5.83 12.22 -12.45
CA SER A 106 4.64 12.86 -13.03
C SER A 106 3.48 11.88 -13.11
N ALA A 107 2.25 12.38 -13.21
CA ALA A 107 1.07 11.54 -13.41
C ALA A 107 1.20 10.70 -14.69
N GLU A 108 1.73 11.28 -15.76
CA GLU A 108 1.97 10.60 -17.04
C GLU A 108 3.00 9.45 -16.89
N ASP A 109 4.12 9.70 -16.21
CA ASP A 109 5.15 8.67 -15.97
C ASP A 109 4.64 7.53 -15.08
N MET A 110 3.74 7.86 -14.14
CA MET A 110 3.19 6.91 -13.18
C MET A 110 2.13 5.99 -13.81
N THR A 111 1.28 6.55 -14.66
CA THR A 111 0.14 5.83 -15.24
C THR A 111 0.40 5.39 -16.67
N GLY A 112 1.33 6.01 -17.38
CA GLY A 112 1.54 5.86 -18.81
C GLY A 112 0.36 6.38 -19.65
N VAL A 113 -0.57 7.11 -19.04
CA VAL A 113 -1.80 7.62 -19.63
C VAL A 113 -1.96 9.09 -19.27
N ASP A 114 -2.41 9.88 -20.24
CA ASP A 114 -2.85 11.26 -19.98
C ASP A 114 -4.11 11.23 -19.10
N MET A 115 -3.99 11.78 -17.90
CA MET A 115 -5.06 11.80 -16.89
C MET A 115 -6.00 13.03 -17.06
N GLU A 116 -5.79 13.86 -18.09
CA GLU A 116 -6.67 14.99 -18.36
C GLU A 116 -8.09 14.51 -18.74
N GLY A 117 -9.06 14.89 -17.95
CA GLY A 117 -10.46 14.48 -18.16
C GLY A 117 -10.86 13.15 -17.52
N VAL A 118 -9.97 12.45 -16.80
CA VAL A 118 -10.29 11.21 -16.07
C VAL A 118 -11.13 11.54 -14.82
N SER A 119 -12.25 10.82 -14.65
CA SER A 119 -13.09 10.93 -13.46
C SER A 119 -12.50 10.15 -12.29
N MET A 120 -11.80 10.83 -11.39
CA MET A 120 -11.18 10.20 -10.22
C MET A 120 -12.20 9.60 -9.24
N SER A 121 -13.32 10.29 -9.00
CA SER A 121 -14.42 9.74 -8.18
C SER A 121 -15.03 8.50 -8.82
N GLY A 122 -15.17 8.47 -10.15
CA GLY A 122 -15.66 7.30 -10.87
C GLY A 122 -14.73 6.09 -10.74
N LEU A 123 -13.41 6.31 -10.76
CA LEU A 123 -12.42 5.23 -10.53
C LEU A 123 -12.47 4.71 -9.10
N GLN A 124 -12.60 5.59 -8.11
CA GLN A 124 -12.73 5.20 -6.71
C GLN A 124 -13.97 4.35 -6.47
N ASP A 125 -15.13 4.82 -6.94
CA ASP A 125 -16.39 4.07 -6.82
C ASP A 125 -16.29 2.71 -7.52
N ALA A 126 -15.59 2.66 -8.67
CA ALA A 126 -15.35 1.41 -9.38
C ALA A 126 -14.53 0.41 -8.56
N VAL A 127 -13.47 0.87 -7.86
CA VAL A 127 -12.65 0.03 -6.99
C VAL A 127 -13.48 -0.54 -5.84
N PHE A 128 -14.26 0.30 -5.15
CA PHE A 128 -15.10 -0.18 -4.03
C PHE A 128 -16.17 -1.15 -4.53
N THR A 129 -16.88 -0.83 -5.61
CA THR A 129 -17.88 -1.71 -6.22
C THR A 129 -17.26 -3.04 -6.64
N PHE A 130 -16.06 -3.02 -7.22
CA PHE A 130 -15.33 -4.23 -7.60
C PHE A 130 -15.10 -5.15 -6.40
N TYR A 131 -14.56 -4.62 -5.29
CA TYR A 131 -14.32 -5.43 -4.10
C TYR A 131 -15.63 -5.95 -3.49
N GLU A 132 -16.65 -5.13 -3.44
CA GLU A 132 -17.99 -5.53 -2.96
C GLU A 132 -18.57 -6.67 -3.80
N ASP A 133 -18.51 -6.56 -5.12
CA ASP A 133 -19.06 -7.55 -6.04
C ASP A 133 -18.21 -8.83 -6.10
N VAL A 134 -16.86 -8.72 -6.12
CA VAL A 134 -15.97 -9.90 -6.13
C VAL A 134 -16.15 -10.72 -4.85
N PHE A 135 -16.17 -10.06 -3.68
CA PHE A 135 -16.19 -10.74 -2.39
C PHE A 135 -17.56 -10.77 -1.72
N LYS A 136 -18.62 -10.56 -2.49
CA LYS A 136 -20.00 -10.68 -1.98
C LYS A 136 -20.25 -12.08 -1.43
N GLY A 137 -20.54 -12.15 -0.13
CA GLY A 137 -20.75 -13.41 0.57
C GLY A 137 -19.46 -14.05 1.12
N PHE A 138 -18.30 -13.42 0.95
CA PHE A 138 -17.05 -13.85 1.58
C PHE A 138 -16.96 -13.30 3.00
N GLU A 139 -16.73 -14.16 3.97
CA GLU A 139 -16.53 -13.78 5.38
C GLU A 139 -15.07 -13.98 5.77
N THR A 140 -14.38 -12.90 6.12
CA THR A 140 -12.97 -12.96 6.54
C THR A 140 -12.79 -13.63 7.90
N GLY A 141 -13.80 -13.60 8.77
CA GLY A 141 -13.74 -14.06 10.16
C GLY A 141 -12.84 -13.23 11.09
N MET A 142 -12.10 -12.27 10.53
CA MET A 142 -11.08 -11.50 11.26
C MET A 142 -11.57 -10.13 11.70
N VAL A 143 -12.61 -9.60 11.05
CA VAL A 143 -13.18 -8.29 11.36
C VAL A 143 -14.19 -8.42 12.49
N LYS A 144 -13.98 -7.68 13.57
CA LYS A 144 -14.89 -7.63 14.72
C LYS A 144 -15.47 -6.23 14.86
N LYS A 145 -16.77 -6.14 15.07
CA LYS A 145 -17.42 -4.87 15.40
C LYS A 145 -17.09 -4.49 16.84
N ILE A 146 -16.61 -3.27 17.03
CA ILE A 146 -16.34 -2.68 18.35
C ILE A 146 -17.21 -1.45 18.56
N SER A 147 -17.15 -0.83 19.75
CA SER A 147 -17.86 0.42 20.01
C SER A 147 -17.31 1.54 19.12
N GLY A 148 -18.17 2.05 18.24
CA GLY A 148 -17.84 3.13 17.30
C GLY A 148 -17.00 2.72 16.09
N GLY A 149 -16.84 1.41 15.80
CA GLY A 149 -16.04 1.01 14.65
C GLY A 149 -15.81 -0.48 14.52
N TYR A 150 -14.66 -0.84 13.98
CA TYR A 150 -14.24 -2.20 13.69
C TYR A 150 -12.82 -2.43 14.17
N ALA A 151 -12.52 -3.66 14.55
CA ALA A 151 -11.16 -4.12 14.86
C ALA A 151 -10.81 -5.34 14.02
N ILE A 152 -9.54 -5.42 13.63
CA ILE A 152 -8.95 -6.59 13.00
C ILE A 152 -7.84 -7.07 13.91
N GLN A 153 -7.80 -8.37 14.19
CA GLN A 153 -6.70 -9.03 14.87
C GLN A 153 -6.32 -10.26 14.08
N ALA A 154 -5.07 -10.32 13.68
CA ALA A 154 -4.55 -11.44 12.91
C ALA A 154 -3.10 -11.73 13.29
N ASP A 155 -2.74 -12.99 13.31
CA ASP A 155 -1.36 -13.43 13.21
C ASP A 155 -1.02 -13.79 11.75
N GLY A 156 0.24 -14.06 11.46
CA GLY A 156 0.65 -14.37 10.11
C GLY A 156 0.00 -15.63 9.55
N GLN A 157 -0.28 -16.64 10.39
CA GLN A 157 -0.98 -17.85 9.97
C GLN A 157 -2.42 -17.55 9.56
N GLN A 158 -3.11 -16.67 10.30
CA GLN A 158 -4.46 -16.23 9.97
C GLN A 158 -4.48 -15.43 8.68
N VAL A 159 -3.49 -14.55 8.45
CA VAL A 159 -3.35 -13.81 7.20
C VAL A 159 -3.12 -14.76 6.02
N ALA A 160 -2.23 -15.71 6.16
CA ALA A 160 -1.98 -16.72 5.13
C ALA A 160 -3.24 -17.57 4.85
N GLN A 161 -3.97 -17.97 5.89
CA GLN A 161 -5.22 -18.70 5.75
C GLN A 161 -6.30 -17.86 5.06
N LEU A 162 -6.36 -16.54 5.35
CA LEU A 162 -7.27 -15.61 4.64
C LEU A 162 -6.98 -15.61 3.14
N MET A 163 -5.72 -15.51 2.73
CA MET A 163 -5.33 -15.55 1.31
C MET A 163 -5.75 -16.85 0.64
N ILE A 164 -5.54 -17.99 1.31
CA ILE A 164 -6.00 -19.30 0.83
C ILE A 164 -7.52 -19.33 0.68
N ASN A 165 -8.25 -18.83 1.67
CA ASN A 165 -9.71 -18.79 1.64
C ASN A 165 -10.24 -17.88 0.53
N MET A 166 -9.56 -16.76 0.24
CA MET A 166 -9.90 -15.89 -0.88
C MET A 166 -9.72 -16.60 -2.23
N LEU A 167 -8.61 -17.32 -2.44
CA LEU A 167 -8.40 -18.10 -3.64
C LEU A 167 -9.41 -19.24 -3.79
N ASP A 168 -9.70 -19.96 -2.70
CA ASP A 168 -10.74 -20.99 -2.69
C ASP A 168 -12.13 -20.40 -2.99
N PHE A 169 -12.43 -19.17 -2.52
CA PHE A 169 -13.68 -18.46 -2.82
C PHE A 169 -13.74 -18.06 -4.30
N ILE A 170 -12.67 -17.50 -4.84
CA ILE A 170 -12.54 -17.13 -6.27
C ILE A 170 -12.77 -18.36 -7.15
N GLY A 171 -12.14 -19.48 -6.86
CA GLY A 171 -12.31 -20.72 -7.61
C GLY A 171 -13.73 -21.33 -7.52
N LYS A 172 -14.46 -21.03 -6.44
CA LYS A 172 -15.85 -21.49 -6.27
C LYS A 172 -16.89 -20.56 -6.86
N ASN A 173 -16.54 -19.32 -7.16
CA ASN A 173 -17.44 -18.28 -7.66
C ASN A 173 -16.87 -17.61 -8.93
N PRO A 174 -16.42 -18.37 -9.93
CA PRO A 174 -15.69 -17.83 -11.09
C PRO A 174 -16.55 -16.83 -11.89
N GLU A 175 -17.82 -17.14 -12.12
CA GLU A 175 -18.75 -16.26 -12.84
C GLU A 175 -18.90 -14.90 -12.13
N GLN A 176 -19.04 -14.90 -10.80
CA GLN A 176 -19.13 -13.67 -10.01
C GLN A 176 -17.85 -12.82 -10.16
N VAL A 177 -16.68 -13.44 -10.04
CA VAL A 177 -15.38 -12.76 -10.13
C VAL A 177 -15.15 -12.20 -11.54
N LEU A 178 -15.38 -12.99 -12.58
CA LEU A 178 -15.21 -12.57 -13.97
C LEU A 178 -16.18 -11.44 -14.34
N ASN A 179 -17.43 -11.51 -13.89
CA ASN A 179 -18.42 -10.45 -14.15
C ASN A 179 -18.04 -9.14 -13.44
N ALA A 180 -17.63 -9.22 -12.16
CA ALA A 180 -17.20 -8.05 -11.41
C ALA A 180 -15.94 -7.43 -12.02
N THR A 181 -14.99 -8.26 -12.46
CA THR A 181 -13.74 -7.79 -13.11
C THR A 181 -14.03 -7.12 -14.44
N GLU A 182 -14.93 -7.69 -15.27
CA GLU A 182 -15.35 -7.06 -16.53
C GLU A 182 -16.03 -5.72 -16.28
N ALA A 183 -16.97 -5.66 -15.33
CA ALA A 183 -17.67 -4.43 -14.98
C ALA A 183 -16.70 -3.34 -14.48
N TYR A 184 -15.74 -3.71 -13.63
CA TYR A 184 -14.67 -2.83 -13.18
C TYR A 184 -13.84 -2.29 -14.36
N MET A 185 -13.34 -3.18 -15.23
CA MET A 185 -12.55 -2.77 -16.39
C MET A 185 -13.33 -1.85 -17.32
N MET A 186 -14.61 -2.13 -17.54
CA MET A 186 -15.47 -1.27 -18.37
C MET A 186 -15.64 0.12 -17.74
N THR A 187 -15.81 0.21 -16.41
CA THR A 187 -15.92 1.50 -15.70
C THR A 187 -14.61 2.28 -15.76
N VAL A 188 -13.48 1.60 -15.63
CA VAL A 188 -12.15 2.22 -15.81
C VAL A 188 -12.01 2.76 -17.22
N MET A 189 -12.34 1.96 -18.26
CA MET A 189 -12.27 2.39 -19.66
C MET A 189 -13.20 3.58 -19.96
N ASP A 190 -14.40 3.60 -19.36
CA ASP A 190 -15.33 4.73 -19.45
C ASP A 190 -14.74 5.99 -18.80
N SER A 191 -14.15 5.84 -17.61
CA SER A 191 -13.52 6.95 -16.88
C SER A 191 -12.31 7.53 -17.61
N MET A 192 -11.61 6.70 -18.39
CA MET A 192 -10.46 7.09 -19.21
C MET A 192 -10.86 7.56 -20.63
N ASN A 193 -12.15 7.69 -20.93
CA ASN A 193 -12.66 8.03 -22.27
C ASN A 193 -12.13 7.11 -23.37
N ALA A 194 -11.92 5.84 -23.08
CA ALA A 194 -11.39 4.87 -24.03
C ALA A 194 -12.31 4.69 -25.25
N SER A 195 -11.73 4.37 -26.39
CA SER A 195 -12.47 4.22 -27.63
C SER A 195 -13.46 3.04 -27.59
N ALA A 196 -14.46 3.08 -28.45
CA ALA A 196 -15.42 1.96 -28.60
C ALA A 196 -14.73 0.67 -29.04
N GLU A 197 -13.61 0.77 -29.79
CA GLU A 197 -12.82 -0.36 -30.25
C GLU A 197 -12.11 -1.03 -29.08
N ASP A 198 -11.43 -0.23 -28.20
CA ASP A 198 -10.74 -0.75 -27.00
C ASP A 198 -11.73 -1.44 -26.06
N LYS A 199 -12.89 -0.83 -25.84
CA LYS A 199 -13.97 -1.42 -25.03
C LYS A 199 -14.50 -2.73 -25.61
N ALA A 200 -14.58 -2.82 -26.94
CA ALA A 200 -14.98 -4.06 -27.59
C ALA A 200 -13.94 -5.17 -27.43
N GLN A 201 -12.65 -4.85 -27.51
CA GLN A 201 -11.57 -5.81 -27.27
C GLN A 201 -11.57 -6.35 -25.84
N ILE A 202 -11.79 -5.49 -24.85
CA ILE A 202 -11.92 -5.94 -23.45
C ILE A 202 -13.10 -6.90 -23.29
N LYS A 203 -14.28 -6.58 -23.86
CA LYS A 203 -15.45 -7.47 -23.79
C LYS A 203 -15.19 -8.82 -24.48
N GLU A 204 -14.52 -8.81 -25.63
CA GLU A 204 -14.16 -10.05 -26.34
C GLU A 204 -13.20 -10.90 -25.50
N GLY A 205 -12.16 -10.29 -24.90
CA GLY A 205 -11.25 -11.01 -24.00
C GLY A 205 -11.97 -11.61 -22.78
N PHE A 206 -12.92 -10.89 -22.17
CA PHE A 206 -13.72 -11.46 -21.07
C PHE A 206 -14.68 -12.56 -21.55
N ALA A 207 -15.21 -12.47 -22.77
CA ALA A 207 -16.02 -13.54 -23.35
C ALA A 207 -15.19 -14.82 -23.55
N GLU A 208 -13.95 -14.71 -23.99
CA GLU A 208 -13.02 -15.84 -24.10
C GLU A 208 -12.64 -16.42 -22.72
N LEU A 209 -12.36 -15.57 -21.72
CA LEU A 209 -12.08 -16.00 -20.35
C LEU A 209 -13.28 -16.76 -19.75
N LYS A 210 -14.50 -16.27 -19.96
CA LYS A 210 -15.74 -16.95 -19.51
C LYS A 210 -15.96 -18.26 -20.26
N ALA A 211 -15.56 -18.36 -21.53
CA ALA A 211 -15.64 -19.61 -22.30
C ALA A 211 -14.62 -20.65 -21.79
N SER A 212 -13.51 -20.22 -21.20
CA SER A 212 -12.48 -21.05 -20.57
C SER A 212 -12.53 -20.97 -19.03
N GLU A 213 -13.70 -20.82 -18.44
CA GLU A 213 -13.90 -20.68 -17.00
C GLU A 213 -13.20 -21.78 -16.18
N GLN A 214 -13.15 -23.00 -16.71
CA GLN A 214 -12.47 -24.11 -16.05
C GLN A 214 -10.97 -23.87 -15.88
N ASP A 215 -10.29 -23.27 -16.83
CA ASP A 215 -8.87 -22.94 -16.72
C ASP A 215 -8.63 -21.89 -15.62
N PHE A 216 -9.57 -20.95 -15.45
CA PHE A 216 -9.54 -19.98 -14.38
C PHE A 216 -9.72 -20.62 -12.99
N VAL A 217 -10.68 -21.56 -12.88
CA VAL A 217 -10.92 -22.35 -11.65
C VAL A 217 -9.70 -23.19 -11.30
N ASP A 218 -9.12 -23.87 -12.28
CA ASP A 218 -7.94 -24.69 -12.09
C ASP A 218 -6.74 -23.84 -11.64
N GLY A 219 -6.52 -22.67 -12.25
CA GLY A 219 -5.47 -21.74 -11.85
C GLY A 219 -5.64 -21.23 -10.41
N ALA A 220 -6.85 -20.87 -9.99
CA ALA A 220 -7.14 -20.46 -8.61
C ALA A 220 -6.91 -21.62 -7.62
N SER A 221 -7.30 -22.82 -7.99
CA SER A 221 -7.11 -24.05 -7.19
C SER A 221 -5.64 -24.40 -7.03
N ASP A 222 -4.85 -24.31 -8.11
CA ASP A 222 -3.41 -24.58 -8.11
C ASP A 222 -2.67 -23.57 -7.23
N LEU A 223 -3.00 -22.27 -7.33
CA LEU A 223 -2.44 -21.23 -6.47
C LEU A 223 -2.79 -21.46 -4.99
N SER A 224 -4.04 -21.84 -4.70
CA SER A 224 -4.46 -22.18 -3.34
C SER A 224 -3.69 -23.39 -2.80
N ALA A 225 -3.54 -24.45 -3.61
CA ALA A 225 -2.78 -25.65 -3.24
C ALA A 225 -1.29 -25.30 -3.00
N MET A 226 -0.68 -24.50 -3.86
CA MET A 226 0.70 -24.06 -3.72
C MET A 226 0.88 -23.25 -2.42
N LEU A 227 0.00 -22.32 -2.10
CA LEU A 227 0.06 -21.57 -0.84
C LEU A 227 -0.11 -22.48 0.38
N LYS A 228 -1.03 -23.45 0.33
CA LYS A 228 -1.21 -24.45 1.39
C LYS A 228 0.05 -25.26 1.68
N GLU A 229 0.88 -25.52 0.68
CA GLU A 229 2.17 -26.19 0.87
C GLU A 229 3.24 -25.21 1.38
N ILE A 230 3.33 -24.00 0.81
CA ILE A 230 4.31 -22.99 1.23
C ILE A 230 4.16 -22.63 2.71
N VAL A 231 2.94 -22.47 3.22
CA VAL A 231 2.73 -22.13 4.64
C VAL A 231 3.12 -23.25 5.61
N LYS A 232 3.24 -24.49 5.14
CA LYS A 232 3.71 -25.62 5.94
C LYS A 232 5.23 -25.71 6.03
N GLU A 233 5.95 -25.03 5.13
CA GLU A 233 7.41 -25.01 5.17
C GLU A 233 7.91 -24.42 6.50
N PRO A 234 8.82 -25.09 7.23
CA PRO A 234 9.23 -24.66 8.56
C PRO A 234 9.77 -23.24 8.63
N SER A 235 10.48 -22.80 7.59
CA SER A 235 11.02 -21.44 7.49
C SER A 235 9.91 -20.40 7.34
N VAL A 236 8.88 -20.69 6.54
CA VAL A 236 7.73 -19.82 6.30
C VAL A 236 6.84 -19.80 7.55
N SER A 237 6.50 -20.95 8.11
CA SER A 237 5.71 -21.03 9.34
C SER A 237 6.35 -20.25 10.48
N MET A 238 7.66 -20.33 10.66
CA MET A 238 8.38 -19.55 11.67
C MET A 238 8.25 -18.03 11.46
N VAL A 239 8.26 -17.57 10.21
CA VAL A 239 8.06 -16.15 9.89
C VAL A 239 6.62 -15.74 10.17
N LEU A 240 5.65 -16.53 9.73
CA LEU A 240 4.22 -16.28 9.97
C LEU A 240 3.90 -16.25 11.48
N ASP A 241 4.45 -17.17 12.26
CA ASP A 241 4.26 -17.22 13.72
C ASP A 241 4.89 -16.01 14.44
N SER A 242 5.87 -15.37 13.79
CA SER A 242 6.53 -14.18 14.34
C SER A 242 5.75 -12.89 14.16
N PHE A 243 4.73 -12.87 13.29
CA PHE A 243 3.99 -11.67 12.91
C PHE A 243 2.61 -11.62 13.56
N LYS A 244 2.27 -10.45 14.13
CA LYS A 244 0.91 -10.12 14.58
C LYS A 244 0.52 -8.75 14.08
N TYR A 245 -0.72 -8.65 13.64
CA TYR A 245 -1.34 -7.42 13.19
C TYR A 245 -2.60 -7.12 13.99
N ASN A 246 -2.69 -5.92 14.49
CA ASN A 246 -3.89 -5.40 15.13
C ASN A 246 -4.23 -4.05 14.52
N ALA A 247 -5.47 -3.88 14.11
CA ALA A 247 -5.97 -2.61 13.62
C ALA A 247 -7.31 -2.29 14.27
N GLU A 248 -7.53 -1.01 14.58
CA GLU A 248 -8.83 -0.48 14.96
C GLU A 248 -9.18 0.70 14.05
N VAL A 249 -10.36 0.67 13.47
CA VAL A 249 -10.92 1.79 12.71
C VAL A 249 -12.14 2.29 13.44
N LYS A 250 -12.10 3.53 13.89
CA LYS A 250 -13.20 4.18 14.61
C LYS A 250 -13.73 5.37 13.82
N GLN A 251 -15.04 5.45 13.70
CA GLN A 251 -15.70 6.60 13.10
C GLN A 251 -15.66 7.79 14.08
N LEU A 252 -15.28 8.95 13.59
CA LEU A 252 -15.30 10.22 14.30
C LEU A 252 -16.48 11.07 13.82
N ALA A 253 -16.70 12.23 14.45
CA ALA A 253 -17.70 13.20 14.00
C ALA A 253 -17.40 13.71 12.57
N GLU A 254 -16.10 13.83 12.25
CA GLU A 254 -15.60 14.17 10.92
C GLU A 254 -14.53 13.15 10.55
N GLY A 255 -14.89 12.19 9.66
CA GLY A 255 -13.99 11.16 9.16
C GLY A 255 -13.87 9.92 10.06
N PHE A 256 -12.72 9.31 10.05
CA PHE A 256 -12.42 8.10 10.84
C PHE A 256 -10.96 8.15 11.34
N ARG A 257 -10.68 7.39 12.39
CA ARG A 257 -9.33 7.15 12.89
C ARG A 257 -8.99 5.68 12.73
N SER A 258 -7.88 5.40 12.07
CA SER A 258 -7.24 4.07 12.08
C SER A 258 -6.09 4.06 13.06
N THR A 259 -5.94 2.97 13.80
CA THR A 259 -4.76 2.68 14.62
C THR A 259 -4.32 1.28 14.26
N GLU A 260 -3.07 1.15 13.84
CA GLU A 260 -2.52 -0.12 13.39
C GLU A 260 -1.27 -0.44 14.22
N VAL A 261 -1.14 -1.70 14.62
CA VAL A 261 0.01 -2.20 15.38
C VAL A 261 0.51 -3.46 14.73
N TYR A 262 1.76 -3.43 14.33
CA TYR A 262 2.50 -4.57 13.80
C TYR A 262 3.48 -5.05 14.86
N ASP A 263 3.33 -6.27 15.32
CA ASP A 263 4.27 -6.92 16.22
C ASP A 263 5.05 -7.99 15.45
N VAL A 264 6.35 -7.83 15.38
CA VAL A 264 7.25 -8.82 14.78
C VAL A 264 8.19 -9.35 15.87
N THR A 265 8.31 -10.66 15.96
CA THR A 265 9.16 -11.32 16.96
C THR A 265 10.23 -12.15 16.23
N HIS A 266 11.50 -11.91 16.53
CA HIS A 266 12.60 -12.71 16.02
C HIS A 266 13.33 -13.38 17.18
N ASN A 267 13.45 -14.73 17.15
CA ASN A 267 14.04 -15.54 18.24
C ASN A 267 13.45 -15.24 19.62
N GLY A 268 12.12 -15.03 19.69
CA GLY A 268 11.40 -14.75 20.93
C GLY A 268 11.60 -13.35 21.50
N LYS A 269 12.24 -12.44 20.74
CA LYS A 269 12.37 -11.03 21.09
C LYS A 269 11.58 -10.18 20.10
N ARG A 270 10.83 -9.20 20.59
CA ARG A 270 10.18 -8.20 19.76
C ARG A 270 11.25 -7.42 18.98
N VAL A 271 11.07 -7.30 17.68
CA VAL A 271 11.98 -6.58 16.78
C VAL A 271 11.37 -5.26 16.43
#